data_3044d399becbbbe50af2b78b8627af70
#
_entry.id   3044d399becbbbe50af2b78b8627af70
#
_cell.length_a   1.000
_cell.length_b   1.000
_cell.length_c   1.000
_cell.angle_alpha   90.00
_cell.angle_beta   90.00
_cell.angle_gamma   90.00
#
_symmetry.space_group_name_H-M   'P 1'
#
loop_
_entity.id
_entity.type
_entity.pdbx_description
1 polymer ?
#
loop_
_entity_poly.entity_id
_entity_poly.type
_entity_poly.pdbx_seq_one_letter_code
_entity_poly.pdbx_strand_id
1 'polypeptide(L)'
;MLVGVMGFSVIERWLNTRKWTIFGGGCVSAIILLALAAFPQPALWTTMALLILFALASAYIMLIHAHARAILPDNIVGRGLTLQNLAVFLGVFVIQWATGFIVGSFDSVEGAAPTAAYQAVFIFLAGITVLALAVYVWIGDVPTREEPNTG
;
A
#
# COMPACT_ATOMS: atom_id res chain seq x y z
N MET A 1 4.56 2.99 12.25
CA MET A 1 3.52 2.00 11.89
C MET A 1 2.39 1.89 12.93
N LEU A 2 2.64 1.72 14.22
CA LEU A 2 1.58 1.62 15.25
C LEU A 2 0.56 2.76 15.21
N VAL A 3 1.02 4.01 15.11
CA VAL A 3 0.14 5.20 15.02
C VAL A 3 -0.77 5.14 13.78
N GLY A 4 -0.23 4.71 12.64
CA GLY A 4 -1.01 4.55 11.41
C GLY A 4 -2.09 3.48 11.56
N VAL A 5 -1.77 2.32 12.14
CA VAL A 5 -2.73 1.23 12.38
C VAL A 5 -3.84 1.68 13.33
N MET A 6 -3.50 2.38 14.42
CA MET A 6 -4.51 2.94 15.35
C MET A 6 -5.42 3.96 14.65
N GLY A 7 -4.85 4.84 13.82
CA GLY A 7 -5.61 5.81 13.04
C GLY A 7 -6.59 5.13 12.08
N PHE A 8 -6.14 4.13 11.33
CA PHE A 8 -6.99 3.37 10.41
C PHE A 8 -8.07 2.57 11.14
N SER A 9 -7.78 2.01 12.33
CA SER A 9 -8.80 1.32 13.14
C SER A 9 -9.92 2.24 13.59
N VAL A 10 -9.60 3.51 13.93
CA VAL A 10 -10.62 4.52 14.26
C VAL A 10 -11.45 4.89 13.03
N ILE A 11 -10.79 5.10 11.88
CA ILE A 11 -11.45 5.42 10.60
C ILE A 11 -12.37 4.27 10.16
N GLU A 12 -11.91 3.02 10.28
CA GLU A 12 -12.69 1.81 9.98
C GLU A 12 -13.98 1.75 10.81
N ARG A 13 -13.88 2.04 12.11
CA ARG A 13 -15.06 2.11 13.01
C ARG A 13 -16.03 3.21 12.61
N TRP A 14 -15.52 4.36 12.21
CA TRP A 14 -16.33 5.54 11.86
C TRP A 14 -17.05 5.36 10.52
N LEU A 15 -16.36 4.78 9.53
CA LEU A 15 -16.92 4.54 8.20
C LEU A 15 -17.77 3.26 8.13
N ASN A 16 -17.67 2.38 9.12
CA ASN A 16 -18.32 1.06 9.18
C ASN A 16 -18.11 0.22 7.89
N THR A 17 -17.05 0.51 7.14
CA THR A 17 -16.68 -0.20 5.92
C THR A 17 -15.17 -0.39 5.86
N ARG A 18 -14.74 -1.64 5.73
CA ARG A 18 -13.32 -1.99 5.61
C ARG A 18 -12.77 -1.69 4.23
N LYS A 19 -13.58 -1.95 3.20
CA LYS A 19 -13.23 -1.76 1.80
C LYS A 19 -12.86 -0.32 1.48
N TRP A 20 -13.70 0.64 1.85
CA TRP A 20 -13.48 2.06 1.54
C TRP A 20 -12.32 2.66 2.33
N THR A 21 -12.07 2.16 3.53
CA THR A 21 -10.89 2.56 4.33
C THR A 21 -9.60 2.12 3.65
N ILE A 22 -9.52 0.87 3.13
CA ILE A 22 -8.38 0.36 2.38
C ILE A 22 -8.21 1.16 1.08
N PHE A 23 -9.29 1.39 0.34
CA PHE A 23 -9.26 2.15 -0.90
C PHE A 23 -8.76 3.58 -0.67
N GLY A 24 -9.26 4.27 0.35
CA GLY A 24 -8.82 5.61 0.73
C GLY A 24 -7.32 5.66 1.09
N GLY A 25 -6.85 4.73 1.90
CA GLY A 25 -5.42 4.60 2.24
C GLY A 25 -4.53 4.37 1.02
N GLY A 26 -4.97 3.52 0.10
CA GLY A 26 -4.28 3.28 -1.16
C GLY A 26 -4.25 4.51 -2.07
N CYS A 27 -5.35 5.25 -2.18
CA CYS A 27 -5.39 6.51 -2.94
C CYS A 27 -4.43 7.55 -2.36
N VAL A 28 -4.42 7.73 -1.04
CA VAL A 28 -3.47 8.65 -0.37
C VAL A 28 -2.04 8.22 -0.63
N SER A 29 -1.73 6.92 -0.55
CA SER A 29 -0.40 6.40 -0.85
C SER A 29 0.01 6.67 -2.31
N ALA A 30 -0.89 6.48 -3.27
CA ALA A 30 -0.63 6.77 -4.69
C ALA A 30 -0.38 8.27 -4.92
N ILE A 31 -1.16 9.15 -4.28
CA ILE A 31 -0.97 10.61 -4.37
C ILE A 31 0.40 11.02 -3.80
N ILE A 32 0.82 10.45 -2.68
CA ILE A 32 2.13 10.76 -2.08
C ILE A 32 3.26 10.30 -3.01
N LEU A 33 3.15 9.11 -3.62
CA LEU A 33 4.13 8.62 -4.59
C LEU A 33 4.21 9.53 -5.82
N LEU A 34 3.08 10.01 -6.34
CA LEU A 34 3.05 10.97 -7.44
C LEU A 34 3.64 12.32 -7.04
N ALA A 35 3.40 12.77 -5.81
CA ALA A 35 4.03 13.99 -5.28
C ALA A 35 5.56 13.84 -5.21
N LEU A 36 6.08 12.69 -4.75
CA LEU A 36 7.52 12.40 -4.75
C LEU A 36 8.10 12.35 -6.17
N ALA A 37 7.34 11.88 -7.15
CA ALA A 37 7.74 11.88 -8.56
C ALA A 37 7.74 13.29 -9.18
N ALA A 38 6.78 14.15 -8.80
CA ALA A 38 6.59 15.47 -9.39
C ALA A 38 7.67 16.48 -8.96
N PHE A 39 8.29 16.30 -7.78
CA PHE A 39 9.31 17.19 -7.25
C PHE A 39 10.71 16.59 -7.42
N PRO A 40 11.47 16.97 -8.47
CA PRO A 40 12.76 16.33 -8.79
C PRO A 40 13.86 16.61 -7.76
N GLN A 41 13.76 17.73 -7.03
CA GLN A 41 14.70 18.09 -5.96
C GLN A 41 13.98 18.77 -4.78
N PRO A 42 13.13 18.03 -4.05
CA PRO A 42 12.50 18.60 -2.87
C PRO A 42 13.55 18.82 -1.78
N ALA A 43 13.34 19.83 -0.93
CA ALA A 43 14.16 19.99 0.26
C ALA A 43 14.14 18.69 1.08
N LEU A 44 15.24 18.34 1.72
CA LEU A 44 15.39 17.10 2.51
C LEU A 44 14.21 16.90 3.47
N TRP A 45 13.78 17.94 4.15
CA TRP A 45 12.66 17.92 5.09
C TRP A 45 11.33 17.58 4.42
N THR A 46 11.08 18.07 3.21
CA THR A 46 9.88 17.76 2.42
C THR A 46 9.85 16.29 2.03
N THR A 47 11.00 15.76 1.56
CA THR A 47 11.12 14.35 1.21
C THR A 47 10.87 13.45 2.44
N MET A 48 11.51 13.79 3.57
CA MET A 48 11.30 13.04 4.82
C MET A 48 9.85 13.08 5.28
N ALA A 49 9.19 14.25 5.22
CA ALA A 49 7.78 14.39 5.58
C ALA A 49 6.88 13.53 4.68
N LEU A 50 7.09 13.54 3.35
CA LEU A 50 6.33 12.73 2.41
C LEU A 50 6.54 11.22 2.63
N LEU A 51 7.78 10.79 2.92
CA LEU A 51 8.07 9.39 3.23
C LEU A 51 7.43 8.94 4.57
N ILE A 52 7.43 9.80 5.58
CA ILE A 52 6.74 9.52 6.85
C ILE A 52 5.22 9.41 6.62
N LEU A 53 4.64 10.35 5.85
CA LEU A 53 3.23 10.31 5.48
C LEU A 53 2.89 9.04 4.68
N PHE A 54 3.76 8.65 3.74
CA PHE A 54 3.60 7.40 3.00
C PHE A 54 3.62 6.19 3.92
N ALA A 55 4.56 6.13 4.86
CA ALA A 55 4.65 5.03 5.83
C ALA A 55 3.41 4.95 6.74
N LEU A 56 2.84 6.10 7.14
CA LEU A 56 1.60 6.16 7.90
C LEU A 56 0.39 5.75 7.04
N ALA A 57 0.29 6.27 5.83
CA ALA A 57 -0.77 5.93 4.89
C ALA A 57 -0.76 4.44 4.54
N SER A 58 0.42 3.82 4.36
CA SER A 58 0.58 2.39 4.03
C SER A 58 0.13 1.44 5.14
N ALA A 59 -0.22 1.92 6.34
CA ALA A 59 -0.70 1.09 7.44
C ALA A 59 -2.04 0.38 7.12
N TYR A 60 -2.79 0.83 6.08
CA TYR A 60 -3.97 0.11 5.58
C TYR A 60 -3.68 -1.33 5.12
N ILE A 61 -2.42 -1.67 4.83
CA ILE A 61 -2.01 -3.03 4.45
C ILE A 61 -2.43 -4.05 5.51
N MET A 62 -2.41 -3.68 6.79
CA MET A 62 -2.88 -4.55 7.87
C MET A 62 -4.37 -4.88 7.77
N LEU A 63 -5.18 -3.92 7.26
CA LEU A 63 -6.60 -4.14 7.03
C LEU A 63 -6.86 -5.12 5.89
N ILE A 64 -5.98 -5.22 4.91
CA ILE A 64 -6.09 -6.19 3.80
C ILE A 64 -6.03 -7.61 4.34
N HIS A 65 -5.14 -7.91 5.30
CA HIS A 65 -5.07 -9.23 5.92
C HIS A 65 -6.34 -9.55 6.73
N ALA A 66 -6.85 -8.56 7.47
CA ALA A 66 -8.09 -8.70 8.22
C ALA A 66 -9.31 -8.88 7.28
N HIS A 67 -9.34 -8.18 6.15
CA HIS A 67 -10.38 -8.32 5.14
C HIS A 67 -10.34 -9.70 4.48
N ALA A 68 -9.16 -10.16 4.07
CA ALA A 68 -8.99 -11.50 3.49
C ALA A 68 -9.48 -12.60 4.43
N ARG A 69 -9.16 -12.49 5.73
CA ARG A 69 -9.65 -13.42 6.75
C ARG A 69 -11.19 -13.41 6.88
N ALA A 70 -11.81 -12.24 6.74
CA ALA A 70 -13.27 -12.11 6.88
C ALA A 70 -14.06 -12.68 5.69
N ILE A 71 -13.44 -12.73 4.49
CA ILE A 71 -14.05 -13.24 3.26
C ILE A 71 -13.91 -14.77 3.17
N LEU A 72 -12.83 -15.33 3.69
CA LEU A 72 -12.51 -16.74 3.54
C LEU A 72 -13.34 -17.59 4.50
N PRO A 73 -13.93 -18.73 4.02
CA PRO A 73 -14.57 -19.71 4.88
C PRO A 73 -13.60 -20.33 5.89
N ASP A 74 -14.09 -20.67 7.10
CA ASP A 74 -13.26 -21.18 8.20
C ASP A 74 -12.45 -22.43 7.84
N ASN A 75 -12.97 -23.29 6.97
CA ASN A 75 -12.32 -24.54 6.56
C ASN A 75 -11.08 -24.32 5.64
N ILE A 76 -10.95 -23.16 5.01
CA ILE A 76 -9.83 -22.84 4.11
C ILE A 76 -9.05 -21.59 4.49
N VAL A 77 -9.44 -20.89 5.57
CA VAL A 77 -8.82 -19.62 5.98
C VAL A 77 -7.29 -19.74 6.17
N GLY A 78 -6.81 -20.83 6.76
CA GLY A 78 -5.37 -21.04 6.95
C GLY A 78 -4.61 -21.14 5.63
N ARG A 79 -5.14 -21.91 4.66
CA ARG A 79 -4.54 -22.06 3.33
C ARG A 79 -4.60 -20.76 2.55
N GLY A 80 -5.72 -20.03 2.65
CA GLY A 80 -5.90 -18.74 1.98
C GLY A 80 -4.91 -17.68 2.47
N LEU A 81 -4.71 -17.56 3.79
CA LEU A 81 -3.75 -16.63 4.38
C LEU A 81 -2.30 -17.00 4.04
N THR A 82 -1.98 -18.31 3.98
CA THR A 82 -0.66 -18.77 3.54
C THR A 82 -0.39 -18.39 2.08
N LEU A 83 -1.37 -18.58 1.19
CA LEU A 83 -1.28 -18.19 -0.20
C LEU A 83 -1.14 -16.67 -0.35
N GLN A 84 -1.89 -15.89 0.44
CA GLN A 84 -1.77 -14.44 0.47
C GLN A 84 -0.35 -14.01 0.88
N ASN A 85 0.23 -14.58 1.93
CA ASN A 85 1.59 -14.30 2.34
C ASN A 85 2.60 -14.64 1.25
N LEU A 86 2.47 -15.78 0.59
CA LEU A 86 3.32 -16.16 -0.53
C LEU A 86 3.22 -15.13 -1.67
N ALA A 87 2.00 -14.70 -2.01
CA ALA A 87 1.78 -13.67 -3.03
C ALA A 87 2.41 -12.32 -2.66
N VAL A 88 2.38 -11.93 -1.37
CA VAL A 88 3.06 -10.72 -0.88
C VAL A 88 4.57 -10.81 -1.08
N PHE A 89 5.22 -11.92 -0.67
CA PHE A 89 6.66 -12.09 -0.85
C PHE A 89 7.07 -12.12 -2.33
N LEU A 90 6.29 -12.82 -3.17
CA LEU A 90 6.52 -12.84 -4.61
C LEU A 90 6.36 -11.43 -5.21
N GLY A 91 5.33 -10.70 -4.78
CA GLY A 91 5.11 -9.32 -5.20
C GLY A 91 6.27 -8.40 -4.82
N VAL A 92 6.77 -8.50 -3.58
CA VAL A 92 7.94 -7.75 -3.13
C VAL A 92 9.16 -8.06 -4.01
N PHE A 93 9.42 -9.35 -4.28
CA PHE A 93 10.53 -9.76 -5.14
C PHE A 93 10.41 -9.15 -6.56
N VAL A 94 9.25 -9.27 -7.18
CA VAL A 94 9.00 -8.75 -8.54
C VAL A 94 9.15 -7.22 -8.57
N ILE A 95 8.60 -6.52 -7.58
CA ILE A 95 8.69 -5.06 -7.51
C ILE A 95 10.15 -4.61 -7.29
N GLN A 96 10.90 -5.28 -6.40
CA GLN A 96 12.31 -4.96 -6.18
C GLN A 96 13.15 -5.20 -7.43
N TRP A 97 12.91 -6.32 -8.13
CA TRP A 97 13.58 -6.60 -9.39
C TRP A 97 13.27 -5.54 -10.45
N ALA A 98 11.98 -5.19 -10.61
CA ALA A 98 11.54 -4.18 -11.58
C ALA A 98 12.10 -2.79 -11.27
N THR A 99 12.09 -2.36 -9.99
CA THR A 99 12.66 -1.08 -9.58
C THR A 99 14.17 -1.04 -9.78
N GLY A 100 14.87 -2.13 -9.49
CA GLY A 100 16.29 -2.27 -9.79
C GLY A 100 16.59 -2.16 -11.29
N PHE A 101 15.77 -2.80 -12.14
CA PHE A 101 15.89 -2.69 -13.59
C PHE A 101 15.64 -1.26 -14.09
N ILE A 102 14.61 -0.58 -13.56
CA ILE A 102 14.32 0.81 -13.90
C ILE A 102 15.52 1.70 -13.56
N VAL A 103 16.06 1.61 -12.35
CA VAL A 103 17.23 2.42 -11.95
C VAL A 103 18.45 2.09 -12.80
N GLY A 104 18.69 0.81 -13.07
CA GLY A 104 19.83 0.35 -13.89
C GLY A 104 19.76 0.73 -15.37
N SER A 105 18.58 1.15 -15.87
CA SER A 105 18.41 1.63 -17.25
C SER A 105 18.80 3.09 -17.47
N PHE A 106 19.14 3.82 -16.40
CA PHE A 106 19.63 5.20 -16.46
C PHE A 106 21.15 5.23 -16.31
N ASP A 107 21.82 6.04 -17.13
CA ASP A 107 23.25 6.25 -16.99
C ASP A 107 23.57 6.91 -15.65
N SER A 108 24.54 6.37 -14.93
CA SER A 108 24.98 6.95 -13.67
C SER A 108 25.74 8.25 -13.92
N VAL A 109 25.43 9.29 -13.14
CA VAL A 109 26.11 10.56 -13.15
C VAL A 109 26.95 10.61 -11.86
N GLU A 110 28.27 10.78 -11.98
CA GLU A 110 29.20 10.81 -10.84
C GLU A 110 29.11 9.59 -9.91
N GLY A 111 28.74 8.42 -10.45
CA GLY A 111 28.61 7.18 -9.67
C GLY A 111 27.29 7.02 -8.90
N ALA A 112 26.34 7.95 -9.06
CA ALA A 112 25.01 7.88 -8.46
C ALA A 112 23.92 7.80 -9.54
N ALA A 113 22.78 7.19 -9.20
CA ALA A 113 21.61 7.20 -10.08
C ALA A 113 21.03 8.61 -10.18
N PRO A 114 20.67 9.08 -11.39
CA PRO A 114 20.11 10.41 -11.58
C PRO A 114 18.73 10.53 -10.92
N THR A 115 18.32 11.74 -10.56
CA THR A 115 17.00 12.00 -9.96
C THR A 115 15.85 11.46 -10.82
N ALA A 116 15.99 11.51 -12.15
CA ALA A 116 15.01 10.96 -13.09
C ALA A 116 14.76 9.45 -12.89
N ALA A 117 15.77 8.68 -12.49
CA ALA A 117 15.60 7.26 -12.19
C ALA A 117 14.66 7.03 -10.99
N TYR A 118 14.83 7.83 -9.93
CA TYR A 118 13.96 7.75 -8.75
C TYR A 118 12.53 8.23 -9.06
N GLN A 119 12.38 9.26 -9.89
CA GLN A 119 11.08 9.71 -10.36
C GLN A 119 10.36 8.59 -11.13
N ALA A 120 11.06 7.91 -12.04
CA ALA A 120 10.52 6.76 -12.77
C ALA A 120 10.06 5.63 -11.84
N VAL A 121 10.84 5.34 -10.78
CA VAL A 121 10.45 4.36 -9.75
C VAL A 121 9.18 4.80 -9.02
N PHE A 122 9.05 6.05 -8.61
CA PHE A 122 7.86 6.53 -7.91
C PHE A 122 6.61 6.49 -8.82
N ILE A 123 6.75 6.86 -10.10
CA ILE A 123 5.66 6.75 -11.09
C ILE A 123 5.24 5.28 -11.26
N PHE A 124 6.21 4.38 -11.40
CA PHE A 124 5.95 2.94 -11.51
C PHE A 124 5.21 2.40 -10.29
N LEU A 125 5.65 2.73 -9.08
CA LEU A 125 5.00 2.31 -7.84
C LEU A 125 3.59 2.89 -7.70
N ALA A 126 3.40 4.16 -8.07
CA ALA A 126 2.07 4.77 -8.11
C ALA A 126 1.15 4.05 -9.10
N GLY A 127 1.65 3.74 -10.29
CA GLY A 127 0.91 3.01 -11.33
C GLY A 127 0.46 1.62 -10.85
N ILE A 128 1.36 0.86 -10.23
CA ILE A 128 1.01 -0.45 -9.64
C ILE A 128 -0.02 -0.29 -8.52
N THR A 129 0.12 0.73 -7.66
CA THR A 129 -0.85 0.98 -6.59
C THR A 129 -2.22 1.28 -7.16
N VAL A 130 -2.32 2.14 -8.17
CA VAL A 130 -3.58 2.45 -8.86
C VAL A 130 -4.18 1.21 -9.52
N LEU A 131 -3.36 0.39 -10.19
CA LEU A 131 -3.81 -0.86 -10.79
C LEU A 131 -4.35 -1.83 -9.73
N ALA A 132 -3.65 -1.97 -8.62
CA ALA A 132 -4.10 -2.80 -7.50
C ALA A 132 -5.42 -2.31 -6.92
N LEU A 133 -5.61 -0.99 -6.77
CA LEU A 133 -6.87 -0.39 -6.33
C LEU A 133 -8.01 -0.64 -7.33
N ALA A 134 -7.73 -0.54 -8.64
CA ALA A 134 -8.72 -0.82 -9.68
C ALA A 134 -9.21 -2.28 -9.62
N VAL A 135 -8.30 -3.23 -9.39
CA VAL A 135 -8.66 -4.64 -9.16
C VAL A 135 -9.42 -4.81 -7.85
N TYR A 136 -8.99 -4.10 -6.79
CA TYR A 136 -9.59 -4.22 -5.47
C TYR A 136 -11.05 -3.74 -5.42
N VAL A 137 -11.43 -2.77 -6.27
CA VAL A 137 -12.83 -2.28 -6.36
C VAL A 137 -13.83 -3.41 -6.68
N TRP A 138 -13.40 -4.44 -7.39
CA TRP A 138 -14.25 -5.59 -7.76
C TRP A 138 -14.47 -6.58 -6.61
N ILE A 139 -13.71 -6.47 -5.51
CA ILE A 139 -13.86 -7.34 -4.34
C ILE A 139 -15.10 -6.89 -3.54
N GLY A 140 -15.94 -7.84 -3.11
CA GLY A 140 -17.11 -7.59 -2.29
C GLY A 140 -16.75 -6.92 -0.96
N ASP A 141 -17.61 -6.01 -0.47
CA ASP A 141 -17.45 -5.42 0.86
C ASP A 141 -17.99 -6.39 1.92
N VAL A 142 -17.28 -6.48 3.04
CA VAL A 142 -17.73 -7.23 4.21
C VAL A 142 -17.85 -6.22 5.35
N PRO A 143 -19.08 -5.93 5.82
CA PRO A 143 -19.25 -5.02 6.93
C PRO A 143 -18.52 -5.55 8.16
N THR A 144 -17.94 -4.65 8.93
CA THR A 144 -17.35 -4.96 10.24
C THR A 144 -18.48 -5.53 11.11
N ARG A 145 -18.46 -6.86 11.36
CA ARG A 145 -19.40 -7.48 12.28
C ARG A 145 -19.22 -6.85 13.65
N GLU A 146 -20.25 -6.18 14.14
CA GLU A 146 -20.42 -6.03 15.58
C GLU A 146 -20.54 -7.45 16.15
N GLU A 147 -19.62 -7.84 17.05
CA GLU A 147 -19.82 -9.04 17.84
C GLU A 147 -21.19 -8.92 18.51
N PRO A 148 -22.06 -9.95 18.42
CA PRO A 148 -23.30 -9.92 19.16
C PRO A 148 -22.94 -9.80 20.63
N ASN A 149 -23.45 -8.75 21.24
CA ASN A 149 -23.37 -8.50 22.68
C ASN A 149 -23.93 -9.72 23.41
N THR A 150 -23.08 -10.66 23.77
CA THR A 150 -23.43 -11.76 24.67
C THR A 150 -23.56 -11.16 26.07
N GLY A 151 -24.75 -10.58 26.37
CA GLY A 151 -25.12 -10.24 27.70
C GLY A 151 -25.42 -11.48 28.55
#